data_8d605b41e298b0581ed64415456285cf
#
_entry.id   8d605b41e298b0581ed64415456285cf
#
_cell.length_a   1.000
_cell.length_b   1.000
_cell.length_c   1.000
_cell.angle_alpha   90.00
_cell.angle_beta   90.00
_cell.angle_gamma   90.00
#
_symmetry.space_group_name_H-M   'P 1'
#
loop_
_entity.id
_entity.type
_entity.pdbx_description
1 polymer ?
#
loop_
_entity_poly.entity_id
_entity_poly.type
_entity_poly.pdbx_seq_one_letter_code
_entity_poly.pdbx_strand_id
1 'polypeptide(L)'
;MKNLNLISFISLLLIMSFYRCDKQSDEFISDLDTTSFVEAFLAFVFDQDVEELVDDAFAQESYSSKTSDISTSGISAKGPKRNFKGDRYGKCATITVDEENNIKTVFFDGECFGKRGQTRTGTIVITYSETKGEIGSFRQVEFDNYFLNDVQIEGVRRYEVIGIEEGVDKTIQMTLENGKMTYPDGSFSTRSKSITKYISYEGEERVSTSVTGNASGVNSDGSAYDMEITSPILFTKECAKELMHKKGKIPVSGVKRIVKGETEMIINYGDGECDFVAEVTKDGVTETIDLKEIKRKRKFRKLKS
;
A
#
# COMPACT_ATOMS: atom_id res chain seq x y z
N MET A 1 18.96 -40.17 -48.07
CA MET A 1 18.54 -40.31 -46.66
C MET A 1 19.52 -39.60 -45.70
N LYS A 2 19.95 -38.37 -46.00
CA LYS A 2 20.89 -37.60 -45.14
C LYS A 2 20.37 -36.22 -44.65
N ASN A 3 19.16 -35.82 -45.05
CA ASN A 3 18.65 -34.49 -44.73
C ASN A 3 17.56 -34.45 -43.64
N LEU A 4 17.18 -35.61 -43.09
CA LEU A 4 16.10 -35.67 -42.10
C LEU A 4 16.58 -35.39 -40.66
N ASN A 5 17.90 -35.60 -40.39
CA ASN A 5 18.45 -35.42 -39.04
C ASN A 5 18.83 -33.94 -38.71
N LEU A 6 18.97 -33.07 -39.73
CA LEU A 6 19.38 -31.69 -39.52
C LEU A 6 18.20 -30.80 -39.04
N ILE A 7 16.99 -31.10 -39.54
CA ILE A 7 15.78 -30.31 -39.16
C ILE A 7 15.34 -30.67 -37.74
N SER A 8 15.52 -31.89 -37.28
CA SER A 8 15.23 -32.33 -35.93
C SER A 8 16.15 -31.69 -34.88
N PHE A 9 17.42 -31.41 -35.22
CA PHE A 9 18.37 -30.78 -34.31
C PHE A 9 18.14 -29.25 -34.17
N ILE A 10 17.69 -28.57 -35.23
CA ILE A 10 17.38 -27.13 -35.18
C ILE A 10 16.09 -26.88 -34.40
N SER A 11 15.08 -27.80 -34.54
CA SER A 11 13.85 -27.70 -33.75
C SER A 11 14.07 -27.92 -32.23
N LEU A 12 15.04 -28.76 -31.85
CA LEU A 12 15.36 -29.00 -30.44
C LEU A 12 16.15 -27.83 -29.81
N LEU A 13 16.98 -27.12 -30.58
CA LEU A 13 17.72 -25.95 -30.13
C LEU A 13 16.83 -24.72 -29.94
N LEU A 14 15.77 -24.58 -30.73
CA LEU A 14 14.79 -23.46 -30.58
C LEU A 14 13.89 -23.62 -29.33
N ILE A 15 13.61 -24.85 -28.92
CA ILE A 15 12.77 -25.09 -27.72
C ILE A 15 13.56 -24.84 -26.42
N MET A 16 14.89 -25.00 -26.45
CA MET A 16 15.72 -24.71 -25.26
C MET A 16 15.93 -23.23 -24.97
N SER A 17 15.72 -22.34 -25.94
CA SER A 17 15.86 -20.89 -25.73
C SER A 17 14.69 -20.22 -25.00
N PHE A 18 13.50 -20.84 -24.99
CA PHE A 18 12.34 -20.33 -24.27
C PHE A 18 12.27 -20.74 -22.78
N TYR A 19 13.01 -21.75 -22.37
CA TYR A 19 13.03 -22.19 -20.95
C TYR A 19 14.00 -21.43 -20.05
N ARG A 20 14.88 -20.57 -20.61
CA ARG A 20 15.86 -19.83 -19.81
C ARG A 20 15.34 -18.51 -19.24
N CYS A 21 14.30 -17.91 -19.83
CA CYS A 21 13.81 -16.60 -19.39
C CYS A 21 13.05 -16.63 -18.05
N ASP A 22 12.43 -17.78 -17.71
CA ASP A 22 11.59 -17.88 -16.51
C ASP A 22 12.40 -18.18 -15.22
N LYS A 23 13.57 -18.81 -15.38
CA LYS A 23 14.46 -19.10 -14.24
C LYS A 23 15.28 -17.90 -13.77
N GLN A 24 15.63 -16.99 -14.67
CA GLN A 24 16.52 -15.87 -14.38
C GLN A 24 15.79 -14.80 -13.57
N SER A 25 14.52 -14.53 -13.87
CA SER A 25 13.69 -13.62 -13.08
C SER A 25 13.37 -14.16 -11.69
N ASP A 26 13.19 -15.45 -11.53
CA ASP A 26 12.97 -16.07 -10.21
C ASP A 26 14.25 -16.06 -9.36
N GLU A 27 15.42 -16.21 -9.95
CA GLU A 27 16.72 -16.14 -9.29
C GLU A 27 17.06 -14.70 -8.89
N PHE A 28 16.82 -13.71 -9.75
CA PHE A 28 17.01 -12.29 -9.45
C PHE A 28 16.04 -11.80 -8.35
N ILE A 29 14.77 -12.21 -8.39
CA ILE A 29 13.81 -11.89 -7.31
C ILE A 29 14.22 -12.56 -5.99
N SER A 30 14.91 -13.70 -6.03
CA SER A 30 15.47 -14.34 -4.83
C SER A 30 16.74 -13.67 -4.33
N ASP A 31 17.52 -13.08 -5.23
CA ASP A 31 18.78 -12.35 -4.97
C ASP A 31 18.58 -10.86 -4.64
N LEU A 32 17.43 -10.27 -4.99
CA LEU A 32 17.01 -9.00 -4.42
C LEU A 32 16.99 -9.21 -2.91
N ASP A 33 17.97 -8.65 -2.19
CA ASP A 33 18.08 -8.70 -0.71
C ASP A 33 16.69 -8.85 -0.08
N THR A 34 16.31 -10.11 0.15
CA THR A 34 14.91 -10.51 0.38
C THR A 34 14.36 -9.83 1.61
N THR A 35 15.21 -9.51 2.60
CA THR A 35 14.78 -8.89 3.85
C THR A 35 14.36 -7.44 3.62
N SER A 36 15.21 -6.59 3.06
CA SER A 36 14.93 -5.16 2.89
C SER A 36 13.82 -4.88 1.88
N PHE A 37 13.77 -5.65 0.79
CA PHE A 37 12.69 -5.53 -0.18
C PHE A 37 11.35 -6.00 0.39
N VAL A 38 11.34 -7.10 1.13
CA VAL A 38 10.13 -7.63 1.80
C VAL A 38 9.64 -6.64 2.84
N GLU A 39 10.51 -6.06 3.66
CA GLU A 39 10.12 -5.09 4.68
C GLU A 39 9.62 -3.78 4.08
N ALA A 40 10.33 -3.21 3.10
CA ALA A 40 9.87 -2.01 2.39
C ALA A 40 8.50 -2.22 1.73
N PHE A 41 8.24 -3.44 1.26
CA PHE A 41 6.96 -3.78 0.68
C PHE A 41 5.87 -4.04 1.72
N LEU A 42 6.15 -4.75 2.80
CA LEU A 42 5.20 -4.92 3.92
C LEU A 42 4.80 -3.56 4.47
N ALA A 43 5.77 -2.68 4.65
CA ALA A 43 5.54 -1.30 5.05
C ALA A 43 4.60 -0.55 4.09
N PHE A 44 4.77 -0.73 2.77
CA PHE A 44 3.88 -0.14 1.77
C PHE A 44 2.46 -0.74 1.83
N VAL A 45 2.34 -2.06 2.01
CA VAL A 45 1.03 -2.73 2.15
C VAL A 45 0.31 -2.25 3.41
N PHE A 46 1.01 -2.11 4.52
CA PHE A 46 0.45 -1.62 5.78
C PHE A 46 0.04 -0.15 5.68
N ASP A 47 0.84 0.68 5.00
CA ASP A 47 0.47 2.07 4.74
C ASP A 47 -0.83 2.17 3.94
N GLN A 48 -0.97 1.38 2.87
CA GLN A 48 -2.19 1.35 2.08
C GLN A 48 -3.40 0.83 2.89
N ASP A 49 -3.21 -0.21 3.69
CA ASP A 49 -4.29 -0.78 4.50
C ASP A 49 -4.81 0.24 5.53
N VAL A 50 -3.92 0.93 6.23
CA VAL A 50 -4.29 1.97 7.20
C VAL A 50 -4.95 3.16 6.51
N GLU A 51 -4.41 3.67 5.39
CA GLU A 51 -5.02 4.77 4.63
C GLU A 51 -6.46 4.41 4.20
N GLU A 52 -6.65 3.19 3.68
CA GLU A 52 -7.96 2.71 3.28
C GLU A 52 -8.94 2.54 4.47
N LEU A 53 -8.45 2.10 5.64
CA LEU A 53 -9.25 2.01 6.86
C LEU A 53 -9.69 3.40 7.33
N VAL A 54 -8.79 4.36 7.34
CA VAL A 54 -9.07 5.75 7.72
C VAL A 54 -10.11 6.35 6.79
N ASP A 55 -9.94 6.21 5.47
CA ASP A 55 -10.91 6.71 4.49
C ASP A 55 -12.30 6.06 4.66
N ASP A 56 -12.36 4.75 4.89
CA ASP A 56 -13.63 4.05 5.14
C ASP A 56 -14.29 4.50 6.45
N ALA A 57 -13.53 4.81 7.51
CA ALA A 57 -14.03 5.34 8.77
C ALA A 57 -14.74 6.70 8.61
N PHE A 58 -14.26 7.54 7.67
CA PHE A 58 -14.88 8.82 7.37
C PHE A 58 -16.00 8.73 6.33
N ALA A 59 -15.97 7.77 5.41
CA ALA A 59 -17.04 7.56 4.44
C ALA A 59 -18.36 7.12 5.12
N GLN A 60 -18.30 6.47 6.29
CA GLN A 60 -19.48 6.04 7.02
C GLN A 60 -20.27 7.21 7.66
N GLU A 61 -19.61 8.31 8.03
CA GLU A 61 -20.29 9.51 8.56
C GLU A 61 -21.19 10.20 7.57
N SER A 62 -20.76 10.32 6.31
CA SER A 62 -21.57 10.94 5.24
C SER A 62 -22.90 10.24 5.03
N TYR A 63 -23.04 9.01 5.53
CA TYR A 63 -24.25 8.20 5.43
C TYR A 63 -25.12 8.31 6.69
N SER A 64 -24.52 8.44 7.87
CA SER A 64 -25.25 8.55 9.15
C SER A 64 -25.98 9.89 9.29
N SER A 65 -25.41 10.98 8.77
CA SER A 65 -26.00 12.32 8.83
C SER A 65 -27.24 12.52 7.96
N LYS A 66 -27.58 11.55 7.09
CA LYS A 66 -28.78 11.58 6.23
C LYS A 66 -29.97 10.78 6.79
N THR A 67 -29.79 10.11 7.92
CA THR A 67 -30.87 9.43 8.65
C THR A 67 -30.92 9.96 10.08
N SER A 68 -31.66 11.06 10.27
CA SER A 68 -32.09 11.53 11.58
C SER A 68 -32.88 10.39 12.24
N ASP A 69 -32.37 9.86 13.35
CA ASP A 69 -32.88 8.89 14.28
C ASP A 69 -32.07 7.58 14.34
N ILE A 70 -30.89 7.64 14.95
CA ILE A 70 -30.28 6.45 15.55
C ILE A 70 -29.61 6.87 16.85
N SER A 71 -30.27 6.47 17.95
CA SER A 71 -29.76 6.52 19.32
C SER A 71 -28.42 5.80 19.47
N THR A 72 -27.51 6.45 20.21
CA THR A 72 -26.27 5.94 20.75
C THR A 72 -26.44 4.54 21.36
N SER A 73 -26.07 3.52 20.61
CA SER A 73 -25.69 2.21 21.17
C SER A 73 -25.09 1.38 20.02
N GLY A 74 -23.87 0.92 20.22
CA GLY A 74 -23.06 -0.01 19.44
C GLY A 74 -23.55 -0.31 18.03
N ILE A 75 -22.91 0.25 17.00
CA ILE A 75 -23.26 -0.07 15.62
C ILE A 75 -22.84 -1.51 15.32
N SER A 76 -23.65 -2.44 15.79
CA SER A 76 -23.75 -3.76 15.19
C SER A 76 -24.37 -3.56 13.80
N ALA A 77 -23.61 -3.80 12.74
CA ALA A 77 -24.02 -3.58 11.36
C ALA A 77 -25.19 -4.53 10.97
N LYS A 78 -26.41 -4.23 11.46
CA LYS A 78 -27.68 -4.76 10.98
C LYS A 78 -28.50 -3.63 10.36
N GLY A 79 -27.98 -3.04 9.29
CA GLY A 79 -28.73 -2.21 8.35
C GLY A 79 -29.03 -2.99 7.08
N PRO A 80 -29.98 -2.53 6.22
CA PRO A 80 -30.40 -3.26 5.03
C PRO A 80 -29.21 -3.55 4.12
N LYS A 81 -29.14 -4.80 3.65
CA LYS A 81 -28.13 -5.33 2.74
C LYS A 81 -28.00 -4.45 1.47
N ARG A 82 -27.20 -3.40 1.51
CA ARG A 82 -26.68 -2.73 0.33
C ARG A 82 -25.20 -3.05 0.24
N ASN A 83 -24.74 -3.35 -0.99
CA ASN A 83 -23.38 -3.71 -1.32
C ASN A 83 -22.35 -2.68 -0.79
N PHE A 84 -22.00 -2.78 0.47
CA PHE A 84 -20.97 -2.00 1.09
C PHE A 84 -19.62 -2.41 0.51
N LYS A 85 -18.95 -1.48 -0.16
CA LYS A 85 -17.52 -1.59 -0.48
C LYS A 85 -16.64 -1.71 0.78
N GLY A 86 -17.21 -1.74 1.96
CA GLY A 86 -16.64 -1.45 3.26
C GLY A 86 -16.52 -2.60 4.25
N ASP A 87 -16.42 -3.86 3.85
CA ASP A 87 -16.17 -4.97 4.80
C ASP A 87 -14.65 -5.13 5.12
N ARG A 88 -13.92 -4.02 5.19
CA ARG A 88 -12.48 -4.06 5.52
C ARG A 88 -12.24 -4.27 6.99
N TYR A 89 -13.16 -3.78 7.81
CA TYR A 89 -13.07 -3.87 9.27
C TYR A 89 -13.35 -5.27 9.82
N GLY A 90 -14.03 -6.13 9.05
CA GLY A 90 -14.58 -7.35 9.59
C GLY A 90 -15.84 -7.09 10.43
N LYS A 91 -16.51 -8.16 10.89
CA LYS A 91 -17.74 -8.07 11.69
C LYS A 91 -17.48 -7.72 13.16
N CYS A 92 -16.24 -7.71 13.58
CA CYS A 92 -15.77 -7.56 14.95
C CYS A 92 -15.18 -6.17 15.23
N ALA A 93 -15.17 -5.25 14.25
CA ALA A 93 -14.73 -3.89 14.47
C ALA A 93 -15.87 -3.01 14.97
N THR A 94 -15.57 -2.18 15.96
CA THR A 94 -16.45 -1.13 16.48
C THR A 94 -15.86 0.22 16.20
N ILE A 95 -16.66 1.15 15.66
CA ILE A 95 -16.25 2.54 15.45
C ILE A 95 -17.03 3.41 16.41
N THR A 96 -16.30 4.22 17.20
CA THR A 96 -16.87 5.24 18.07
C THR A 96 -16.40 6.61 17.63
N VAL A 97 -17.24 7.62 17.82
CA VAL A 97 -16.96 9.01 17.47
C VAL A 97 -17.17 9.88 18.70
N ASP A 98 -16.15 10.64 19.04
CA ASP A 98 -16.19 11.72 20.01
C ASP A 98 -16.14 13.04 19.23
N GLU A 99 -17.31 13.64 19.00
CA GLU A 99 -17.45 14.85 18.22
C GLU A 99 -16.91 16.09 18.96
N GLU A 100 -16.93 16.07 20.30
CA GLU A 100 -16.43 17.19 21.12
C GLU A 100 -14.91 17.33 21.00
N ASN A 101 -14.19 16.21 20.94
CA ASN A 101 -12.74 16.18 20.85
C ASN A 101 -12.22 15.92 19.43
N ASN A 102 -13.10 15.75 18.44
CA ASN A 102 -12.76 15.38 17.07
C ASN A 102 -11.92 14.09 17.01
N ILE A 103 -12.32 13.07 17.75
CA ILE A 103 -11.65 11.78 17.80
C ILE A 103 -12.57 10.70 17.26
N LYS A 104 -12.03 9.86 16.42
CA LYS A 104 -12.66 8.63 15.96
C LYS A 104 -11.81 7.43 16.36
N THR A 105 -12.40 6.45 17.00
CA THR A 105 -11.70 5.25 17.44
C THR A 105 -12.24 4.04 16.70
N VAL A 106 -11.34 3.24 16.11
CA VAL A 106 -11.66 1.95 15.50
C VAL A 106 -11.06 0.85 16.38
N PHE A 107 -11.91 0.13 17.07
CA PHE A 107 -11.52 -0.97 17.95
C PHE A 107 -11.81 -2.31 17.29
N PHE A 108 -10.82 -3.21 17.31
CA PHE A 108 -10.94 -4.58 16.81
C PHE A 108 -10.96 -5.55 17.98
N ASP A 109 -12.15 -6.12 18.25
CA ASP A 109 -12.37 -7.08 19.35
C ASP A 109 -11.93 -8.48 18.92
N GLY A 110 -10.89 -8.98 19.58
CA GLY A 110 -10.28 -10.26 19.23
C GLY A 110 -9.69 -10.27 17.82
N GLU A 111 -9.56 -11.44 17.22
CA GLU A 111 -9.08 -11.59 15.85
C GLU A 111 -10.15 -11.22 14.83
N CYS A 112 -10.05 -10.01 14.30
CA CYS A 112 -10.91 -9.53 13.23
C CYS A 112 -10.39 -9.95 11.85
N PHE A 113 -11.15 -10.80 11.16
CA PHE A 113 -10.82 -11.22 9.81
C PHE A 113 -11.43 -10.26 8.77
N GLY A 114 -10.56 -9.54 8.07
CA GLY A 114 -10.95 -8.73 6.93
C GLY A 114 -11.23 -9.58 5.67
N LYS A 115 -11.93 -9.01 4.68
CA LYS A 115 -12.28 -9.70 3.40
C LYS A 115 -11.09 -10.27 2.63
N ARG A 116 -9.88 -9.74 2.83
CA ARG A 116 -8.67 -10.19 2.15
C ARG A 116 -7.90 -11.25 2.96
N GLY A 117 -8.47 -11.72 4.08
CA GLY A 117 -7.84 -12.67 4.99
C GLY A 117 -6.80 -12.06 5.92
N GLN A 118 -6.76 -10.71 6.03
CA GLN A 118 -5.94 -10.07 7.06
C GLN A 118 -6.63 -10.25 8.42
N THR A 119 -5.82 -10.46 9.46
CA THR A 119 -6.26 -10.42 10.85
C THR A 119 -5.90 -9.07 11.46
N ARG A 120 -6.79 -8.52 12.32
CA ARG A 120 -6.54 -7.27 13.05
C ARG A 120 -6.97 -7.40 14.49
N THR A 121 -6.18 -6.83 15.39
CA THR A 121 -6.51 -6.67 16.81
C THR A 121 -6.06 -5.30 17.30
N GLY A 122 -6.60 -4.84 18.45
CA GLY A 122 -6.22 -3.57 19.06
C GLY A 122 -7.00 -2.37 18.53
N THR A 123 -6.42 -1.19 18.63
CA THR A 123 -7.14 0.07 18.42
C THR A 123 -6.39 1.00 17.46
N ILE A 124 -7.14 1.67 16.60
CA ILE A 124 -6.68 2.82 15.80
C ILE A 124 -7.42 4.04 16.30
N VAL A 125 -6.68 5.07 16.71
CA VAL A 125 -7.21 6.37 17.15
C VAL A 125 -6.96 7.38 16.04
N ILE A 126 -7.98 8.11 15.62
CA ILE A 126 -7.91 9.11 14.55
C ILE A 126 -8.39 10.43 15.11
N THR A 127 -7.46 11.38 15.28
CA THR A 127 -7.78 12.79 15.58
C THR A 127 -7.91 13.53 14.25
N TYR A 128 -8.88 14.43 14.12
CA TYR A 128 -9.11 15.15 12.88
C TYR A 128 -9.49 16.61 13.12
N SER A 129 -9.25 17.47 12.13
CA SER A 129 -9.67 18.86 12.16
C SER A 129 -11.19 18.98 12.01
N GLU A 130 -11.79 20.02 12.61
CA GLU A 130 -13.22 20.37 12.44
C GLU A 130 -13.55 20.62 10.96
N THR A 131 -12.68 21.35 10.26
CA THR A 131 -12.82 21.61 8.83
C THR A 131 -12.44 20.39 8.01
N LYS A 132 -13.18 20.14 6.93
CA LYS A 132 -12.96 18.99 6.05
C LYS A 132 -12.63 19.45 4.64
N GLY A 133 -11.48 19.00 4.12
CA GLY A 133 -11.10 19.20 2.73
C GLY A 133 -10.60 20.61 2.39
N GLU A 134 -10.41 21.47 3.35
CA GLU A 134 -9.80 22.79 3.24
C GLU A 134 -8.29 22.74 3.52
N ILE A 135 -7.55 23.77 3.13
CA ILE A 135 -6.13 23.89 3.48
C ILE A 135 -5.99 23.92 4.99
N GLY A 136 -5.06 23.12 5.53
CA GLY A 136 -4.84 22.92 6.97
C GLY A 136 -5.72 21.84 7.59
N SER A 137 -6.72 21.32 6.87
CA SER A 137 -7.48 20.19 7.39
C SER A 137 -6.61 18.93 7.46
N PHE A 138 -6.73 18.18 8.56
CA PHE A 138 -5.86 17.01 8.79
C PHE A 138 -6.61 15.83 9.39
N ARG A 139 -5.96 14.67 9.30
CA ARG A 139 -6.23 13.45 10.04
C ARG A 139 -4.91 12.92 10.59
N GLN A 140 -4.85 12.70 11.90
CA GLN A 140 -3.72 12.09 12.58
C GLN A 140 -4.14 10.72 13.10
N VAL A 141 -3.30 9.72 12.87
CA VAL A 141 -3.59 8.29 13.15
C VAL A 141 -2.53 7.77 14.10
N GLU A 142 -2.98 7.22 15.22
CA GLU A 142 -2.17 6.61 16.25
C GLU A 142 -2.67 5.18 16.50
N PHE A 143 -1.80 4.33 17.04
CA PHE A 143 -2.06 2.91 17.23
C PHE A 143 -1.90 2.56 18.71
N ASP A 144 -2.88 1.86 19.28
CA ASP A 144 -2.82 1.32 20.63
C ASP A 144 -2.96 -0.20 20.57
N ASN A 145 -1.86 -0.89 20.85
CA ASN A 145 -1.75 -2.34 20.77
C ASN A 145 -2.33 -2.91 19.45
N TYR A 146 -2.11 -2.19 18.34
CA TYR A 146 -2.64 -2.56 17.04
C TYR A 146 -1.73 -3.56 16.34
N PHE A 147 -2.32 -4.67 15.91
CA PHE A 147 -1.65 -5.71 15.14
C PHE A 147 -2.37 -5.93 13.81
N LEU A 148 -1.59 -6.13 12.76
CA LEU A 148 -2.04 -6.55 11.42
C LEU A 148 -1.26 -7.80 11.00
N ASN A 149 -1.93 -8.95 10.88
CA ASN A 149 -1.31 -10.25 10.60
C ASN A 149 -0.14 -10.58 11.54
N ASP A 150 -0.37 -10.47 12.85
CA ASP A 150 0.60 -10.72 13.93
C ASP A 150 1.80 -9.75 13.99
N VAL A 151 1.86 -8.73 13.12
CA VAL A 151 2.85 -7.66 13.16
C VAL A 151 2.27 -6.49 13.94
N GLN A 152 2.91 -6.09 15.04
CA GLN A 152 2.55 -4.88 15.77
C GLN A 152 2.94 -3.65 14.97
N ILE A 153 2.02 -2.68 14.87
CA ILE A 153 2.21 -1.43 14.15
C ILE A 153 2.16 -0.27 15.14
N GLU A 154 3.17 0.58 15.11
CA GLU A 154 3.31 1.75 15.98
C GLU A 154 3.71 2.98 15.14
N GLY A 155 3.61 4.16 15.75
CA GLY A 155 3.98 5.44 15.15
C GLY A 155 2.78 6.35 14.92
N VAL A 156 3.08 7.60 14.56
CA VAL A 156 2.07 8.64 14.31
C VAL A 156 2.06 8.95 12.81
N ARG A 157 0.89 8.85 12.19
CA ARG A 157 0.68 9.21 10.78
C ARG A 157 -0.19 10.45 10.71
N ARG A 158 0.21 11.44 9.92
CA ARG A 158 -0.57 12.64 9.68
C ARG A 158 -0.78 12.84 8.19
N TYR A 159 -2.00 13.12 7.81
CA TYR A 159 -2.43 13.50 6.47
C TYR A 159 -3.00 14.89 6.54
N GLU A 160 -2.41 15.85 5.85
CA GLU A 160 -2.83 17.27 5.89
C GLU A 160 -3.01 17.81 4.47
N VAL A 161 -4.10 18.49 4.22
CA VAL A 161 -4.33 19.22 2.98
C VAL A 161 -3.50 20.51 3.02
N ILE A 162 -2.46 20.57 2.20
CA ILE A 162 -1.54 21.73 2.16
C ILE A 162 -1.77 22.65 0.96
N GLY A 163 -2.60 22.23 -0.01
CA GLY A 163 -2.93 23.02 -1.19
C GLY A 163 -4.23 22.56 -1.83
N ILE A 164 -4.92 23.51 -2.47
CA ILE A 164 -6.08 23.27 -3.32
C ILE A 164 -5.91 24.15 -4.56
N GLU A 165 -5.88 23.55 -5.73
CA GLU A 165 -5.73 24.23 -7.02
C GLU A 165 -7.02 24.14 -7.80
N GLU A 166 -7.37 25.23 -8.49
CA GLU A 166 -8.62 25.36 -9.29
C GLU A 166 -9.90 25.00 -8.51
N GLY A 167 -9.84 25.01 -7.16
CA GLY A 167 -10.95 24.67 -6.27
C GLY A 167 -11.26 23.17 -6.16
N VAL A 168 -10.52 22.30 -6.84
CA VAL A 168 -10.81 20.87 -6.95
C VAL A 168 -9.61 20.01 -6.62
N ASP A 169 -8.46 20.23 -7.26
CA ASP A 169 -7.27 19.43 -7.10
C ASP A 169 -6.62 19.67 -5.73
N LYS A 170 -6.14 18.59 -5.10
CA LYS A 170 -5.64 18.65 -3.71
C LYS A 170 -4.21 18.17 -3.61
N THR A 171 -3.42 18.94 -2.88
CA THR A 171 -2.10 18.53 -2.42
C THR A 171 -2.19 18.11 -0.96
N ILE A 172 -1.81 16.86 -0.68
CA ILE A 172 -1.83 16.28 0.66
C ILE A 172 -0.41 15.93 1.07
N GLN A 173 0.05 16.49 2.19
CA GLN A 173 1.24 16.05 2.88
C GLN A 173 0.91 14.86 3.77
N MET A 174 1.68 13.79 3.67
CA MET A 174 1.59 12.62 4.54
C MET A 174 2.93 12.41 5.23
N THR A 175 2.92 12.44 6.56
CA THR A 175 4.09 12.12 7.39
C THR A 175 3.85 10.83 8.18
N LEU A 176 4.94 10.13 8.49
CA LEU A 176 5.00 9.06 9.46
C LEU A 176 6.18 9.34 10.38
N GLU A 177 5.92 9.48 11.66
CA GLU A 177 6.91 9.70 12.69
C GLU A 177 6.94 8.49 13.64
N ASN A 178 8.15 8.11 14.07
CA ASN A 178 8.36 7.00 14.99
C ASN A 178 7.67 5.68 14.56
N GLY A 179 7.58 5.48 13.25
CA GLY A 179 7.01 4.25 12.70
C GLY A 179 7.84 3.04 13.10
N LYS A 180 7.17 2.00 13.64
CA LYS A 180 7.80 0.75 14.04
C LYS A 180 6.90 -0.42 13.68
N MET A 181 7.50 -1.48 13.19
CA MET A 181 6.86 -2.77 12.97
C MET A 181 7.62 -3.82 13.78
N THR A 182 6.94 -4.45 14.75
CA THR A 182 7.50 -5.54 15.53
C THR A 182 6.94 -6.86 15.05
N TYR A 183 7.81 -7.78 14.64
CA TYR A 183 7.48 -9.07 14.07
C TYR A 183 7.27 -10.13 15.15
N PRO A 184 6.62 -11.28 14.83
CA PRO A 184 6.33 -12.34 15.81
C PRO A 184 7.58 -12.96 16.48
N ASP A 185 8.74 -12.90 15.84
CA ASP A 185 10.02 -13.36 16.36
C ASP A 185 10.70 -12.35 17.31
N GLY A 186 10.06 -11.18 17.54
CA GLY A 186 10.56 -10.10 18.39
C GLY A 186 11.52 -9.14 17.68
N SER A 187 11.93 -9.42 16.45
CA SER A 187 12.69 -8.45 15.64
C SER A 187 11.81 -7.25 15.28
N PHE A 188 12.39 -6.12 14.96
CA PHE A 188 11.62 -4.94 14.59
C PHE A 188 12.33 -4.10 13.53
N SER A 189 11.56 -3.38 12.73
CA SER A 189 12.03 -2.33 11.84
C SER A 189 11.46 -0.98 12.23
N THR A 190 12.21 0.10 11.97
CA THR A 190 11.77 1.48 12.21
C THR A 190 11.71 2.26 10.92
N ARG A 191 10.85 3.30 10.88
CA ARG A 191 10.68 4.12 9.68
C ARG A 191 10.14 5.51 9.99
N SER A 192 10.70 6.50 9.30
CA SER A 192 10.12 7.83 9.13
C SER A 192 9.84 8.08 7.66
N LYS A 193 8.82 8.89 7.36
CA LYS A 193 8.37 9.11 5.98
C LYS A 193 7.77 10.49 5.82
N SER A 194 8.07 11.13 4.68
CA SER A 194 7.48 12.40 4.27
C SER A 194 7.13 12.31 2.78
N ILE A 195 5.84 12.28 2.49
CA ILE A 195 5.31 12.06 1.14
C ILE A 195 4.29 13.15 0.81
N THR A 196 4.44 13.76 -0.36
CA THR A 196 3.45 14.69 -0.92
C THR A 196 2.66 13.96 -2.01
N LYS A 197 1.34 14.05 -1.94
CA LYS A 197 0.41 13.53 -2.93
C LYS A 197 -0.33 14.67 -3.60
N TYR A 198 -0.18 14.80 -4.90
CA TYR A 198 -1.03 15.64 -5.73
C TYR A 198 -2.17 14.79 -6.31
N ILE A 199 -3.40 15.14 -6.01
CA ILE A 199 -4.60 14.38 -6.39
C ILE A 199 -5.42 15.23 -7.35
N SER A 200 -5.59 14.74 -8.58
CA SER A 200 -6.36 15.42 -9.61
C SER A 200 -7.77 14.86 -9.72
N TYR A 201 -8.75 15.74 -9.94
CA TYR A 201 -10.15 15.41 -10.03
C TYR A 201 -10.77 15.92 -11.33
N GLU A 202 -11.71 15.14 -11.86
CA GLU A 202 -12.68 15.57 -12.89
C GLU A 202 -14.08 15.56 -12.26
N GLY A 203 -14.61 16.73 -11.97
CA GLY A 203 -15.79 16.89 -11.12
C GLY A 203 -15.56 16.33 -9.71
N GLU A 204 -16.36 15.38 -9.29
CA GLU A 204 -16.19 14.71 -7.98
C GLU A 204 -15.30 13.46 -8.04
N GLU A 205 -14.83 13.08 -9.23
CA GLU A 205 -14.13 11.84 -9.44
C GLU A 205 -12.62 12.05 -9.49
N ARG A 206 -11.89 11.36 -8.59
CA ARG A 206 -10.42 11.32 -8.60
C ARG A 206 -9.94 10.56 -9.85
N VAL A 207 -9.18 11.23 -10.71
CA VAL A 207 -8.65 10.66 -11.96
C VAL A 207 -7.21 10.23 -11.85
N SER A 208 -6.39 10.95 -11.11
CA SER A 208 -4.98 10.60 -10.93
C SER A 208 -4.45 10.91 -9.54
N THR A 209 -3.27 10.40 -9.24
CA THR A 209 -2.46 10.76 -8.07
C THR A 209 -1.01 10.69 -8.45
N SER A 210 -0.32 11.80 -8.31
CA SER A 210 1.13 11.91 -8.38
C SER A 210 1.71 11.92 -6.98
N VAL A 211 2.81 11.22 -6.75
CA VAL A 211 3.44 11.04 -5.43
C VAL A 211 4.92 11.36 -5.51
N THR A 212 5.40 12.21 -4.59
CA THR A 212 6.80 12.53 -4.37
C THR A 212 7.17 12.38 -2.91
N GLY A 213 8.46 12.39 -2.58
CA GLY A 213 8.94 12.40 -1.19
C GLY A 213 9.94 11.30 -0.90
N ASN A 214 10.16 11.07 0.40
CA ASN A 214 11.20 10.18 0.90
C ASN A 214 10.75 9.39 2.13
N ALA A 215 11.54 8.39 2.47
CA ALA A 215 11.46 7.66 3.72
C ALA A 215 12.86 7.17 4.11
N SER A 216 13.10 7.03 5.41
CA SER A 216 14.31 6.42 5.93
C SER A 216 13.99 5.55 7.13
N GLY A 217 14.88 4.64 7.47
CA GLY A 217 14.67 3.77 8.61
C GLY A 217 15.77 2.74 8.82
N VAL A 218 15.47 1.80 9.70
CA VAL A 218 16.34 0.65 9.98
C VAL A 218 15.50 -0.61 9.83
N ASN A 219 16.00 -1.54 9.01
CA ASN A 219 15.38 -2.86 8.81
C ASN A 219 15.56 -3.77 10.03
N SER A 220 14.85 -4.88 10.09
CA SER A 220 14.96 -5.84 11.21
C SER A 220 16.33 -6.51 11.34
N ASP A 221 17.14 -6.50 10.29
CA ASP A 221 18.53 -6.95 10.29
C ASP A 221 19.52 -5.88 10.81
N GLY A 222 19.03 -4.73 11.27
CA GLY A 222 19.83 -3.61 11.78
C GLY A 222 20.41 -2.70 10.68
N SER A 223 20.18 -2.97 9.40
CA SER A 223 20.69 -2.14 8.31
C SER A 223 19.82 -0.89 8.11
N ALA A 224 20.47 0.28 8.06
CA ALA A 224 19.81 1.52 7.69
C ALA A 224 19.52 1.58 6.19
N TYR A 225 18.42 2.25 5.84
CA TYR A 225 18.07 2.52 4.45
C TYR A 225 17.50 3.92 4.27
N ASP A 226 17.71 4.46 3.08
CA ASP A 226 17.08 5.67 2.58
C ASP A 226 16.32 5.36 1.28
N MET A 227 15.12 5.94 1.13
CA MET A 227 14.28 5.83 -0.04
C MET A 227 13.87 7.22 -0.51
N GLU A 228 14.01 7.47 -1.79
CA GLU A 228 13.62 8.71 -2.44
C GLU A 228 12.80 8.41 -3.70
N ILE A 229 11.77 9.21 -3.94
CA ILE A 229 11.07 9.24 -5.21
C ILE A 229 11.74 10.30 -6.07
N THR A 230 12.62 9.87 -6.98
CA THR A 230 13.44 10.75 -7.83
C THR A 230 12.70 11.26 -9.06
N SER A 231 11.65 10.56 -9.48
CA SER A 231 10.67 11.04 -10.46
C SER A 231 9.26 10.73 -9.94
N PRO A 232 8.30 11.67 -10.02
CA PRO A 232 6.97 11.50 -9.43
C PRO A 232 6.30 10.19 -9.85
N ILE A 233 5.81 9.43 -8.86
CA ILE A 233 5.12 8.16 -9.12
C ILE A 233 3.66 8.45 -9.42
N LEU A 234 3.20 8.11 -10.62
CA LEU A 234 1.84 8.34 -11.10
C LEU A 234 0.97 7.10 -10.94
N PHE A 235 -0.23 7.32 -10.45
CA PHE A 235 -1.33 6.34 -10.42
C PHE A 235 -2.52 6.93 -11.15
N THR A 236 -3.14 6.18 -12.07
CA THR A 236 -4.33 6.61 -12.79
C THR A 236 -5.55 5.76 -12.44
N LYS A 237 -6.73 6.37 -12.49
CA LYS A 237 -7.99 5.66 -12.30
C LYS A 237 -8.24 4.65 -13.42
N GLU A 238 -7.84 4.99 -14.64
CA GLU A 238 -8.01 4.13 -15.81
C GLU A 238 -7.30 2.80 -15.62
N CYS A 239 -6.01 2.84 -15.28
CA CYS A 239 -5.25 1.64 -14.99
C CYS A 239 -5.78 0.87 -13.77
N ALA A 240 -6.29 1.57 -12.76
CA ALA A 240 -6.94 0.92 -11.62
C ALA A 240 -8.23 0.18 -12.00
N LYS A 241 -8.97 0.64 -13.03
CA LYS A 241 -10.19 -0.02 -13.55
C LYS A 241 -9.88 -1.33 -14.28
N GLU A 242 -8.80 -1.37 -15.06
CA GLU A 242 -8.36 -2.61 -15.74
C GLU A 242 -8.05 -3.74 -14.76
N LEU A 243 -7.66 -3.39 -13.54
CA LEU A 243 -7.42 -4.34 -12.44
C LEU A 243 -8.69 -4.79 -11.73
N MET A 244 -9.87 -4.59 -12.30
CA MET A 244 -11.24 -4.64 -11.71
C MET A 244 -11.52 -5.71 -10.65
N HIS A 245 -10.72 -6.75 -10.52
CA HIS A 245 -10.89 -7.78 -9.50
C HIS A 245 -9.83 -7.77 -8.39
N LYS A 246 -8.84 -6.86 -8.46
CA LYS A 246 -7.72 -6.83 -7.52
C LYS A 246 -7.46 -5.39 -7.05
N LYS A 247 -8.21 -4.97 -6.04
CA LYS A 247 -8.08 -3.66 -5.39
C LYS A 247 -6.62 -3.38 -5.02
N GLY A 248 -6.02 -2.41 -5.67
CA GLY A 248 -4.69 -1.93 -5.38
C GLY A 248 -4.19 -1.03 -6.49
N LYS A 249 -3.71 0.13 -6.10
CA LYS A 249 -3.08 1.08 -7.02
C LYS A 249 -1.79 0.46 -7.53
N ILE A 250 -1.60 0.40 -8.84
CA ILE A 250 -0.32 0.08 -9.48
C ILE A 250 0.19 1.35 -10.12
N PRO A 251 1.45 1.72 -9.92
CA PRO A 251 2.06 2.85 -10.61
C PRO A 251 2.08 2.61 -12.12
N VAL A 252 1.94 3.68 -12.90
CA VAL A 252 2.09 3.66 -14.36
C VAL A 252 3.35 4.39 -14.81
N SER A 253 3.93 5.25 -13.98
CA SER A 253 5.21 5.90 -14.25
C SER A 253 5.90 6.35 -12.97
N GLY A 254 7.14 6.84 -13.11
CA GLY A 254 7.95 7.39 -12.04
C GLY A 254 9.08 6.49 -11.59
N VAL A 255 9.99 7.05 -10.80
CA VAL A 255 11.21 6.36 -10.37
C VAL A 255 11.39 6.47 -8.87
N LYS A 256 11.70 5.35 -8.25
CA LYS A 256 12.06 5.23 -6.83
C LYS A 256 13.48 4.70 -6.71
N ARG A 257 14.27 5.37 -5.89
CA ARG A 257 15.62 4.96 -5.50
C ARG A 257 15.62 4.51 -4.05
N ILE A 258 16.28 3.39 -3.76
CA ILE A 258 16.48 2.87 -2.40
C ILE A 258 17.96 2.59 -2.22
N VAL A 259 18.55 3.10 -1.14
CA VAL A 259 19.95 2.89 -0.77
C VAL A 259 20.01 2.19 0.57
N LYS A 260 20.81 1.14 0.66
CA LYS A 260 21.09 0.36 1.86
C LYS A 260 22.59 0.07 1.93
N GLY A 261 23.30 0.80 2.78
CA GLY A 261 24.77 0.73 2.80
C GLY A 261 25.36 1.12 1.43
N GLU A 262 26.10 0.22 0.81
CA GLU A 262 26.69 0.41 -0.53
C GLU A 262 25.77 -0.07 -1.66
N THR A 263 24.69 -0.76 -1.35
CA THR A 263 23.74 -1.29 -2.35
C THR A 263 22.73 -0.22 -2.75
N GLU A 264 22.59 0.00 -4.05
CA GLU A 264 21.56 0.85 -4.63
C GLU A 264 20.56 0.03 -5.44
N MET A 265 19.29 0.34 -5.27
CA MET A 265 18.20 -0.22 -6.06
C MET A 265 17.35 0.90 -6.66
N ILE A 266 17.15 0.87 -7.97
CA ILE A 266 16.29 1.80 -8.70
C ILE A 266 15.10 1.01 -9.23
N ILE A 267 13.89 1.52 -9.00
CA ILE A 267 12.64 0.95 -9.52
C ILE A 267 12.02 1.98 -10.46
N ASN A 268 12.00 1.68 -11.74
CA ASN A 268 11.36 2.49 -12.78
C ASN A 268 10.00 1.86 -13.16
N TYR A 269 8.93 2.61 -13.00
CA TYR A 269 7.56 2.18 -13.27
C TYR A 269 7.07 2.51 -14.69
N GLY A 270 7.99 2.89 -15.60
CA GLY A 270 7.67 3.17 -16.98
C GLY A 270 7.29 4.64 -17.23
N ASP A 271 6.61 4.87 -18.35
CA ASP A 271 6.36 6.17 -18.97
C ASP A 271 4.88 6.60 -18.99
N GLY A 272 4.01 5.82 -18.37
CA GLY A 272 2.57 6.12 -18.26
C GLY A 272 1.66 5.04 -18.82
N GLU A 273 2.21 4.04 -19.49
CA GLU A 273 1.44 2.92 -20.01
C GLU A 273 0.91 2.01 -18.87
N CYS A 274 -0.27 1.45 -19.07
CA CYS A 274 -0.87 0.54 -18.10
C CYS A 274 -0.47 -0.91 -18.39
N ASP A 275 0.82 -1.19 -18.42
CA ASP A 275 1.39 -2.49 -18.77
C ASP A 275 1.67 -3.39 -17.55
N PHE A 276 1.62 -2.81 -16.35
CA PHE A 276 1.89 -3.48 -15.07
C PHE A 276 3.32 -4.01 -14.90
N VAL A 277 4.24 -3.40 -15.59
CA VAL A 277 5.66 -3.75 -15.60
C VAL A 277 6.45 -2.72 -14.82
N ALA A 278 7.56 -3.12 -14.21
CA ALA A 278 8.58 -2.24 -13.68
C ALA A 278 9.96 -2.79 -14.02
N GLU A 279 10.90 -1.90 -14.30
CA GLU A 279 12.31 -2.24 -14.38
C GLU A 279 12.95 -2.02 -13.00
N VAL A 280 13.65 -3.04 -12.52
CA VAL A 280 14.41 -2.96 -11.27
C VAL A 280 15.88 -3.11 -11.58
N THR A 281 16.66 -2.07 -11.28
CA THR A 281 18.11 -2.08 -11.39
C THR A 281 18.70 -2.20 -9.99
N LYS A 282 19.56 -3.20 -9.79
CA LYS A 282 20.34 -3.40 -8.56
C LYS A 282 21.79 -3.64 -8.94
N ASP A 283 22.71 -2.85 -8.38
CA ASP A 283 24.14 -2.97 -8.60
C ASP A 283 24.52 -3.03 -10.10
N GLY A 284 23.82 -2.25 -10.94
CA GLY A 284 24.03 -2.16 -12.38
C GLY A 284 23.36 -3.26 -13.22
N VAL A 285 22.70 -4.22 -12.61
CA VAL A 285 21.91 -5.25 -13.31
C VAL A 285 20.45 -4.84 -13.33
N THR A 286 19.85 -4.79 -14.52
CA THR A 286 18.43 -4.41 -14.70
C THR A 286 17.61 -5.63 -15.13
N GLU A 287 16.48 -5.82 -14.47
CA GLU A 287 15.47 -6.82 -14.84
C GLU A 287 14.07 -6.25 -14.86
N THR A 288 13.25 -6.80 -15.74
CA THR A 288 11.84 -6.46 -15.88
C THR A 288 10.98 -7.35 -14.99
N ILE A 289 10.10 -6.73 -14.19
CA ILE A 289 9.27 -7.41 -13.20
C ILE A 289 7.79 -7.18 -13.51
N ASP A 290 6.99 -8.27 -13.59
CA ASP A 290 5.52 -8.18 -13.63
C ASP A 290 4.96 -7.88 -12.23
N LEU A 291 4.43 -6.68 -12.06
CA LEU A 291 3.83 -6.21 -10.80
C LEU A 291 2.57 -6.99 -10.40
N LYS A 292 1.88 -7.66 -11.36
CA LYS A 292 0.74 -8.54 -11.05
C LYS A 292 1.20 -9.85 -10.43
N GLU A 293 2.34 -10.39 -10.90
CA GLU A 293 2.92 -11.61 -10.34
C GLU A 293 3.43 -11.41 -8.92
N ILE A 294 4.10 -10.28 -8.64
CA ILE A 294 4.54 -9.93 -7.29
C ILE A 294 3.33 -9.89 -6.34
N LYS A 295 2.21 -9.26 -6.75
CA LYS A 295 0.97 -9.28 -5.97
C LYS A 295 0.40 -10.67 -5.76
N ARG A 296 0.53 -11.57 -6.73
CA ARG A 296 0.00 -12.94 -6.69
C ARG A 296 0.86 -13.87 -5.81
N LYS A 297 2.19 -13.86 -5.99
CA LYS A 297 3.13 -14.67 -5.18
C LYS A 297 3.03 -14.35 -3.69
N ARG A 298 2.69 -13.11 -3.32
CA ARG A 298 2.55 -12.64 -1.92
C ARG A 298 1.28 -13.07 -1.22
N LYS A 299 0.21 -13.37 -1.97
CA LYS A 299 -1.02 -13.94 -1.40
C LYS A 299 -0.79 -15.36 -0.84
N PHE A 300 0.28 -16.04 -1.23
CA PHE A 300 0.58 -17.44 -0.90
C PHE A 300 1.76 -17.65 0.05
N ARG A 301 2.59 -16.63 0.34
CA ARG A 301 3.54 -16.74 1.45
C ARG A 301 2.81 -16.41 2.75
N LYS A 302 2.13 -17.41 3.33
CA LYS A 302 2.06 -17.49 4.79
C LYS A 302 3.49 -17.42 5.26
N LEU A 303 3.81 -16.44 6.12
CA LEU A 303 5.02 -16.46 6.90
C LEU A 303 5.03 -17.82 7.58
N LYS A 304 5.81 -18.76 7.06
CA LYS A 304 6.05 -20.02 7.74
C LYS A 304 6.90 -19.65 8.95
N SER A 305 6.24 -19.68 10.10
CA SER A 305 6.87 -19.83 11.40
C SER A 305 7.85 -20.98 11.38
#